data_0c676498078efbb6e205f3838c029dc8
#
_entry.id   0c676498078efbb6e205f3838c029dc8
#
_cell.length_a   1.000
_cell.length_b   1.000
_cell.length_c   1.000
_cell.angle_alpha   90.00
_cell.angle_beta   90.00
_cell.angle_gamma   90.00
#
_symmetry.space_group_name_H-M   'P 1'
#
loop_
_entity.id
_entity.type
_entity.pdbx_description
1 polymer ?
#
loop_
_entity_poly.entity_id
_entity_poly.type
_entity_poly.pdbx_seq_one_letter_code
_entity_poly.pdbx_strand_id
1 'polypeptide(L)'
;MHPLELFKYCPKCGSPHFEVNNEKSKRCADCGFVYYFNSSAATVAFILNDKNELLVCRRGKEPAKGTLDLSGGFIDMHETGEEGVAREVLEETGLQVEEAVYQFSLPNTYLYSGFLVHTLDLFFPVSYTHLRAH
;
A
#
# COMPACT_ATOMS: atom_id res chain seq x y z
N MET A 1 17.96 -11.77 4.95
CA MET A 1 17.87 -11.22 3.57
C MET A 1 17.69 -9.72 3.63
N HIS A 2 18.51 -8.99 2.90
CA HIS A 2 18.45 -7.52 2.91
C HIS A 2 17.28 -7.06 2.03
N PRO A 3 16.48 -6.07 2.48
CA PRO A 3 15.32 -5.62 1.70
C PRO A 3 15.67 -5.04 0.33
N LEU A 4 16.90 -4.57 0.13
CA LEU A 4 17.37 -4.05 -1.15
C LEU A 4 18.29 -5.02 -1.89
N GLU A 5 18.23 -6.31 -1.56
CA GLU A 5 19.11 -7.32 -2.15
C GLU A 5 19.07 -7.34 -3.68
N LEU A 6 17.90 -7.12 -4.26
CA LEU A 6 17.72 -7.11 -5.71
C LEU A 6 18.21 -5.82 -6.37
N PHE A 7 18.51 -4.78 -5.59
CA PHE A 7 18.96 -3.49 -6.09
C PHE A 7 20.48 -3.53 -6.26
N LYS A 8 20.93 -3.95 -7.43
CA LYS A 8 22.36 -4.18 -7.71
C LYS A 8 23.11 -2.91 -8.10
N TYR A 9 22.39 -1.91 -8.61
CA TYR A 9 22.97 -0.69 -9.18
C TYR A 9 22.47 0.53 -8.43
N CYS A 10 23.36 1.54 -8.30
CA CYS A 10 22.96 2.79 -7.67
C CYS A 10 21.88 3.49 -8.51
N PRO A 11 20.73 3.83 -7.92
CA PRO A 11 19.67 4.49 -8.68
C PRO A 11 19.99 5.93 -9.07
N LYS A 12 21.04 6.52 -8.47
CA LYS A 12 21.45 7.88 -8.79
C LYS A 12 22.47 7.92 -9.91
N CYS A 13 23.53 7.10 -9.84
CA CYS A 13 24.63 7.17 -10.82
C CYS A 13 24.81 5.92 -11.67
N GLY A 14 24.08 4.83 -11.37
CA GLY A 14 24.15 3.59 -12.12
C GLY A 14 25.33 2.69 -11.77
N SER A 15 26.14 3.05 -10.79
CA SER A 15 27.31 2.26 -10.39
C SER A 15 26.91 0.86 -9.93
N PRO A 16 27.66 -0.19 -10.29
CA PRO A 16 27.44 -1.55 -9.77
C PRO A 16 27.92 -1.72 -8.33
N HIS A 17 28.51 -0.69 -7.73
CA HIS A 17 29.05 -0.74 -6.36
C HIS A 17 28.04 -0.16 -5.36
N PHE A 18 26.82 -0.64 -5.43
CA PHE A 18 25.74 -0.27 -4.51
C PHE A 18 25.71 -1.28 -3.37
N GLU A 19 26.31 -0.92 -2.24
CA GLU A 19 26.67 -1.84 -1.17
C GLU A 19 25.79 -1.69 0.06
N VAL A 20 25.63 -2.78 0.82
CA VAL A 20 24.88 -2.76 2.07
C VAL A 20 25.52 -1.75 3.03
N ASN A 21 24.71 -0.83 3.55
CA ASN A 21 25.12 0.17 4.53
C ASN A 21 24.68 -0.23 5.94
N ASN A 22 23.39 -0.56 6.09
CA ASN A 22 22.85 -1.14 7.32
C ASN A 22 21.70 -2.08 6.97
N GLU A 23 20.94 -2.53 7.97
CA GLU A 23 19.88 -3.54 7.78
C GLU A 23 18.76 -3.12 6.81
N LYS A 24 18.66 -1.82 6.48
CA LYS A 24 17.60 -1.33 5.60
C LYS A 24 18.07 -0.33 4.56
N SER A 25 19.38 -0.19 4.37
CA SER A 25 19.91 0.79 3.40
C SER A 25 21.10 0.25 2.65
N LYS A 26 21.32 0.82 1.46
CA LYS A 26 22.53 0.64 0.67
C LYS A 26 23.15 1.99 0.38
N ARG A 27 24.49 1.98 0.19
CA ARG A 27 25.28 3.16 -0.13
C ARG A 27 26.12 2.89 -1.38
N CYS A 28 26.11 3.82 -2.29
CA CYS A 28 26.98 3.74 -3.46
C CYS A 28 28.41 4.11 -3.07
N ALA A 29 29.35 3.21 -3.37
CA ALA A 29 30.77 3.45 -3.10
C ALA A 29 31.34 4.58 -3.96
N ASP A 30 30.76 4.82 -5.15
CA ASP A 30 31.29 5.79 -6.10
C ASP A 30 30.72 7.19 -5.91
N CYS A 31 29.39 7.34 -5.75
CA CYS A 31 28.80 8.69 -5.62
C CYS A 31 28.35 9.03 -4.20
N GLY A 32 28.35 8.05 -3.29
CA GLY A 32 27.96 8.27 -1.90
C GLY A 32 26.45 8.30 -1.63
N PHE A 33 25.62 8.08 -2.65
CA PHE A 33 24.16 8.08 -2.48
C PHE A 33 23.74 6.96 -1.54
N VAL A 34 22.94 7.30 -0.53
CA VAL A 34 22.39 6.32 0.41
C VAL A 34 20.88 6.23 0.20
N TYR A 35 20.39 5.00 0.00
CA TYR A 35 18.96 4.76 -0.15
C TYR A 35 18.47 3.87 0.98
N TYR A 36 17.44 4.33 1.67
CA TYR A 36 16.79 3.59 2.74
C TYR A 36 15.51 2.95 2.22
N PHE A 37 15.33 1.66 2.52
CA PHE A 37 14.07 1.00 2.27
C PHE A 37 13.09 1.36 3.38
N ASN A 38 11.90 1.80 3.00
CA ASN A 38 10.84 2.16 3.94
C ASN A 38 9.57 1.39 3.60
N SER A 39 8.72 1.18 4.61
CA SER A 39 7.40 0.61 4.36
C SER A 39 6.56 1.58 3.56
N SER A 40 5.82 1.05 2.59
CA SER A 40 4.84 1.82 1.83
C SER A 40 3.56 1.95 2.66
N ALA A 41 2.93 3.12 2.60
CA ALA A 41 1.65 3.32 3.25
C ALA A 41 0.52 2.76 2.39
N ALA A 42 -0.36 1.98 3.01
CA ALA A 42 -1.52 1.41 2.34
C ALA A 42 -2.75 1.60 3.23
N THR A 43 -3.91 1.61 2.61
CA THR A 43 -5.18 1.76 3.33
C THR A 43 -5.99 0.50 3.27
N VAL A 44 -6.80 0.28 4.31
CA VAL A 44 -7.81 -0.78 4.35
C VAL A 44 -9.09 -0.16 4.89
N ALA A 45 -10.20 -0.35 4.18
CA ALA A 45 -11.49 0.20 4.56
C ALA A 45 -12.38 -0.86 5.18
N PHE A 46 -13.00 -0.51 6.32
CA PHE A 46 -14.11 -1.28 6.86
C PHE A 46 -15.41 -0.61 6.42
N ILE A 47 -16.11 -1.24 5.48
CA ILE A 47 -17.34 -0.73 4.90
C ILE A 47 -18.48 -1.63 5.36
N LEU A 48 -19.32 -1.11 6.25
CA LEU A 48 -20.45 -1.85 6.82
C LEU A 48 -21.75 -1.27 6.29
N ASN A 49 -22.70 -2.14 5.98
CA ASN A 49 -24.06 -1.71 5.62
C ASN A 49 -24.93 -1.60 6.88
N ASP A 50 -26.22 -1.30 6.69
CA ASP A 50 -27.18 -1.13 7.79
C ASP A 50 -27.35 -2.39 8.64
N LYS A 51 -27.01 -3.54 8.09
CA LYS A 51 -27.12 -4.84 8.76
C LYS A 51 -25.79 -5.27 9.40
N ASN A 52 -24.79 -4.38 9.44
CA ASN A 52 -23.45 -4.67 9.93
C ASN A 52 -22.72 -5.75 9.11
N GLU A 53 -23.09 -5.90 7.85
CA GLU A 53 -22.39 -6.80 6.94
C GLU A 53 -21.18 -6.07 6.36
N LEU A 54 -20.05 -6.74 6.32
CA LEU A 54 -18.79 -6.17 5.83
C LEU A 54 -18.69 -6.39 4.32
N LEU A 55 -18.42 -5.30 3.58
CA LEU A 55 -18.15 -5.40 2.16
C LEU A 55 -16.76 -5.98 1.94
N VAL A 56 -16.69 -7.08 1.19
CA VAL A 56 -15.43 -7.67 0.76
C VAL A 56 -15.41 -7.74 -0.76
N CYS A 57 -14.21 -7.67 -1.32
CA CYS A 57 -13.99 -7.70 -2.76
C CYS A 57 -13.25 -8.98 -3.12
N ARG A 58 -13.62 -9.59 -4.27
CA ARG A 58 -12.89 -10.73 -4.78
C ARG A 58 -11.76 -10.26 -5.66
N ARG A 59 -10.55 -10.70 -5.36
CA ARG A 59 -9.38 -10.30 -6.16
C ARG A 59 -9.52 -10.82 -7.59
N GLY A 60 -9.37 -9.91 -8.56
CA GLY A 60 -9.41 -10.25 -9.98
C GLY A 60 -8.05 -10.55 -10.58
N LYS A 61 -6.97 -10.33 -9.83
CA LYS A 61 -5.58 -10.46 -10.31
C LYS A 61 -4.71 -11.20 -9.31
N GLU A 62 -3.62 -11.78 -9.79
CA GLU A 62 -2.58 -12.30 -8.92
C GLU A 62 -1.87 -11.15 -8.19
N PRO A 63 -1.30 -11.38 -7.01
CA PRO A 63 -1.31 -12.64 -6.25
C PRO A 63 -2.67 -12.92 -5.62
N ALA A 64 -2.92 -14.18 -5.30
CA ALA A 64 -4.11 -14.64 -4.59
C ALA A 64 -5.43 -14.35 -5.32
N LYS A 65 -5.43 -14.39 -6.66
CA LYS A 65 -6.64 -14.23 -7.49
C LYS A 65 -7.76 -15.15 -6.99
N GLY A 66 -8.97 -14.60 -6.89
CA GLY A 66 -10.16 -15.33 -6.44
C GLY A 66 -10.38 -15.31 -4.94
N THR A 67 -9.43 -14.87 -4.12
CA THR A 67 -9.61 -14.71 -2.68
C THR A 67 -10.36 -13.43 -2.36
N LEU A 68 -10.95 -13.36 -1.17
CA LEU A 68 -11.65 -12.19 -0.68
C LEU A 68 -10.69 -11.24 0.01
N ASP A 69 -10.90 -9.95 -0.19
CA ASP A 69 -10.08 -8.91 0.41
C ASP A 69 -10.94 -7.70 0.76
N LEU A 70 -10.45 -6.88 1.67
CA LEU A 70 -11.08 -5.62 1.98
C LEU A 70 -10.68 -4.57 0.94
N SER A 71 -11.54 -3.57 0.74
CA SER A 71 -11.24 -2.46 -0.14
C SER A 71 -10.08 -1.64 0.40
N GLY A 72 -9.21 -1.17 -0.47
CA GLY A 72 -8.08 -0.34 -0.11
C GLY A 72 -6.94 -0.46 -1.10
N GLY A 73 -5.84 0.18 -0.81
CA GLY A 73 -4.66 0.15 -1.65
C GLY A 73 -3.61 1.14 -1.19
N PHE A 74 -2.57 1.31 -2.00
CA PHE A 74 -1.48 2.23 -1.68
C PHE A 74 -1.97 3.68 -1.65
N ILE A 75 -1.44 4.43 -0.69
CA ILE A 75 -1.65 5.87 -0.63
C ILE A 75 -0.74 6.51 -1.67
N ASP A 76 -1.28 7.43 -2.46
CA ASP A 76 -0.50 8.16 -3.44
C ASP A 76 0.32 9.26 -2.77
N MET A 77 1.37 9.72 -3.47
CA MET A 77 2.17 10.85 -3.00
C MET A 77 1.27 12.08 -2.82
N HIS A 78 1.52 12.83 -1.74
CA HIS A 78 0.78 14.05 -1.39
C HIS A 78 -0.67 13.83 -0.97
N GLU A 79 -1.03 12.59 -0.69
CA GLU A 79 -2.36 12.18 -0.29
C GLU A 79 -2.32 11.81 1.20
N THR A 80 -3.33 12.22 1.97
CA THR A 80 -3.48 11.73 3.35
C THR A 80 -4.03 10.31 3.34
N GLY A 81 -3.95 9.61 4.48
CA GLY A 81 -4.57 8.28 4.60
C GLY A 81 -6.07 8.34 4.34
N GLU A 82 -6.75 9.36 4.86
CA GLU A 82 -8.18 9.56 4.65
C GLU A 82 -8.52 9.79 3.19
N GLU A 83 -7.74 10.62 2.51
CA GLU A 83 -7.92 10.86 1.07
C GLU A 83 -7.67 9.59 0.26
N GLY A 84 -6.63 8.84 0.63
CA GLY A 84 -6.27 7.60 -0.05
C GLY A 84 -7.34 6.54 0.06
N VAL A 85 -7.87 6.31 1.26
CA VAL A 85 -8.92 5.30 1.45
C VAL A 85 -10.20 5.70 0.72
N ALA A 86 -10.56 6.99 0.74
CA ALA A 86 -11.74 7.49 0.02
C ALA A 86 -11.61 7.27 -1.48
N ARG A 87 -10.44 7.56 -2.05
CA ARG A 87 -10.19 7.35 -3.47
C ARG A 87 -10.26 5.88 -3.85
N GLU A 88 -9.60 5.01 -3.07
CA GLU A 88 -9.59 3.57 -3.35
C GLU A 88 -10.99 2.95 -3.26
N VAL A 89 -11.76 3.34 -2.25
CA VAL A 89 -13.14 2.84 -2.11
C VAL A 89 -13.99 3.28 -3.31
N LEU A 90 -13.86 4.52 -3.73
CA LEU A 90 -14.61 5.03 -4.89
C LEU A 90 -14.23 4.27 -6.16
N GLU A 91 -12.94 4.07 -6.41
CA GLU A 91 -12.45 3.35 -7.59
C GLU A 91 -12.91 1.91 -7.61
N GLU A 92 -12.89 1.22 -6.47
CA GLU A 92 -13.18 -0.21 -6.41
C GLU A 92 -14.65 -0.54 -6.27
N THR A 93 -15.44 0.30 -5.60
CA THR A 93 -16.83 -0.01 -5.25
C THR A 93 -17.85 0.95 -5.83
N GLY A 94 -17.42 2.13 -6.26
CA GLY A 94 -18.33 3.20 -6.68
C GLY A 94 -18.99 3.93 -5.52
N LEU A 95 -18.69 3.58 -4.27
CA LEU A 95 -19.22 4.25 -3.09
C LEU A 95 -18.43 5.51 -2.80
N GLN A 96 -19.14 6.59 -2.45
CA GLN A 96 -18.50 7.83 -2.04
C GLN A 96 -18.33 7.86 -0.53
N VAL A 97 -17.08 7.92 -0.09
CA VAL A 97 -16.77 8.01 1.35
C VAL A 97 -17.07 9.42 1.83
N GLU A 98 -17.89 9.51 2.86
CA GLU A 98 -18.20 10.79 3.50
C GLU A 98 -17.22 11.09 4.64
N GLU A 99 -16.88 10.06 5.43
CA GLU A 99 -15.94 10.19 6.52
C GLU A 99 -15.13 8.92 6.65
N ALA A 100 -13.83 9.07 6.87
CA ALA A 100 -12.93 7.98 7.18
C ALA A 100 -12.21 8.32 8.49
N VAL A 101 -12.28 7.40 9.46
CA VAL A 101 -11.67 7.60 10.77
C VAL A 101 -10.55 6.58 10.96
N TYR A 102 -9.33 7.05 11.14
CA TYR A 102 -8.21 6.14 11.39
C TYR A 102 -8.44 5.38 12.70
N GLN A 103 -8.29 4.07 12.66
CA GLN A 103 -8.52 3.22 13.83
C GLN A 103 -7.23 2.60 14.36
N PHE A 104 -6.49 1.88 13.50
CA PHE A 104 -5.23 1.24 13.89
C PHE A 104 -4.42 0.91 12.64
N SER A 105 -3.17 0.50 12.85
CA SER A 105 -2.30 0.06 11.75
C SER A 105 -1.66 -1.27 12.08
N LEU A 106 -1.31 -2.03 11.03
CA LEU A 106 -0.59 -3.29 11.13
C LEU A 106 0.48 -3.36 10.04
N PRO A 107 1.67 -3.86 10.36
CA PRO A 107 2.68 -4.12 9.33
C PRO A 107 2.29 -5.36 8.52
N ASN A 108 2.63 -5.34 7.24
CA ASN A 108 2.34 -6.44 6.34
C ASN A 108 3.46 -6.60 5.32
N THR A 109 3.56 -7.80 4.76
CA THR A 109 4.49 -8.08 3.65
C THR A 109 3.79 -8.93 2.62
N TYR A 110 4.13 -8.72 1.36
CA TYR A 110 3.67 -9.61 0.29
C TYR A 110 4.65 -9.54 -0.87
N LEU A 111 4.65 -10.63 -1.66
CA LEU A 111 5.51 -10.74 -2.83
C LEU A 111 4.79 -10.17 -4.04
N TYR A 112 5.45 -9.23 -4.73
CA TYR A 112 4.93 -8.64 -5.95
C TYR A 112 6.08 -8.48 -6.94
N SER A 113 5.92 -9.03 -8.15
CA SER A 113 6.95 -9.01 -9.18
C SER A 113 8.30 -9.58 -8.69
N GLY A 114 8.26 -10.64 -7.88
CA GLY A 114 9.47 -11.25 -7.32
C GLY A 114 10.17 -10.42 -6.26
N PHE A 115 9.55 -9.34 -5.81
CA PHE A 115 10.09 -8.42 -4.82
C PHE A 115 9.20 -8.44 -3.57
N LEU A 116 9.83 -8.54 -2.39
CA LEU A 116 9.09 -8.53 -1.13
C LEU A 116 8.74 -7.08 -0.77
N VAL A 117 7.46 -6.77 -0.85
CA VAL A 117 6.94 -5.45 -0.52
C VAL A 117 6.57 -5.41 0.95
N HIS A 118 6.98 -4.35 1.64
CA HIS A 118 6.62 -4.08 3.02
C HIS A 118 5.64 -2.92 3.05
N THR A 119 4.53 -3.08 3.77
CA THR A 119 3.53 -2.03 3.94
C THR A 119 3.25 -1.78 5.41
N LEU A 120 2.79 -0.57 5.69
CA LEU A 120 2.07 -0.26 6.92
C LEU A 120 0.63 -0.04 6.51
N ASP A 121 -0.24 -0.99 6.86
CA ASP A 121 -1.65 -0.94 6.50
C ASP A 121 -2.40 -0.14 7.54
N LEU A 122 -3.04 0.95 7.10
CA LEU A 122 -3.83 1.85 7.93
C LEU A 122 -5.30 1.49 7.77
N PHE A 123 -5.98 1.19 8.87
CA PHE A 123 -7.36 0.70 8.85
C PHE A 123 -8.33 1.81 9.21
N PHE A 124 -9.33 1.99 8.34
CA PHE A 124 -10.32 3.06 8.45
C PHE A 124 -11.73 2.48 8.37
N PRO A 125 -12.51 2.53 9.45
CA PRO A 125 -13.97 2.49 9.29
C PRO A 125 -14.42 3.70 8.49
N VAL A 126 -15.32 3.49 7.51
CA VAL A 126 -15.78 4.58 6.65
C VAL A 126 -17.30 4.63 6.62
N SER A 127 -17.85 5.84 6.59
CA SER A 127 -19.24 6.10 6.22
C SER A 127 -19.29 6.49 4.75
N TYR A 128 -20.39 6.20 4.09
CA TYR A 128 -20.47 6.34 2.63
C TYR A 128 -21.87 6.65 2.16
N THR A 129 -21.94 7.15 0.93
CA THR A 129 -23.18 7.24 0.16
C THR A 129 -23.02 6.50 -1.16
N HIS A 130 -24.13 6.00 -1.69
CA HIS A 130 -24.15 5.44 -3.02
C HIS A 130 -24.14 6.56 -4.06
N LEU A 131 -23.30 6.40 -5.09
CA LEU A 131 -23.42 7.26 -6.25
C LEU A 131 -24.69 6.88 -6.99
N ARG A 132 -25.44 7.91 -7.41
CA ARG A 132 -26.64 7.66 -8.20
C ARG A 132 -26.26 7.28 -9.62
N ALA A 133 -26.78 6.14 -10.07
CA ALA A 133 -26.71 5.76 -11.47
C ALA A 133 -27.81 6.50 -12.23
N HIS A 134 -27.43 7.23 -13.24
CA HIS A 134 -28.37 7.95 -14.10
C HIS A 134 -28.15 7.58 -15.56
#